data_52434cd2747fa7e90b3be60cb00f6a00
#
_entry.id   52434cd2747fa7e90b3be60cb00f6a00
#
_cell.length_a   1.000
_cell.length_b   1.000
_cell.length_c   1.000
_cell.angle_alpha   90.00
_cell.angle_beta   90.00
_cell.angle_gamma   90.00
#
_symmetry.space_group_name_H-M   'P 1'
#
loop_
_entity.id
_entity.type
_entity.pdbx_description
1 polymer ?
#
loop_
_entity_poly.entity_id
_entity_poly.type
_entity_poly.pdbx_seq_one_letter_code
_entity_poly.pdbx_strand_id
1 'polypeptide(L)'
;DNIKPMKEFESPEKLYDELIASVRKYHPSTDISLIEKAYHVARDAHEGQARKSGEPYIIHPLCVAIILAELELDKETIVAGLLHDVVEDTVMTDEQIAQEFGDEVALLVDGVTKLGQLSYDADKVEVQAENLRKMFLAMAKDIRVILIKLADRLHLSLIHISEPTRRR
;
A
#
# COMPACT_ATOMS: atom_id res chain seq x y z
N ASP A 1 27.70 -12.86 -21.44
CA ASP A 1 26.23 -12.92 -21.32
C ASP A 1 25.85 -12.86 -19.86
N ASN A 2 25.80 -11.64 -19.34
CA ASN A 2 25.30 -11.39 -18.00
C ASN A 2 23.77 -11.37 -18.05
N ILE A 3 23.19 -12.55 -18.10
CA ILE A 3 21.81 -12.74 -17.68
C ILE A 3 21.84 -12.59 -16.16
N LYS A 4 21.57 -11.37 -15.67
CA LYS A 4 21.30 -11.20 -14.24
C LYS A 4 20.20 -12.17 -13.87
N PRO A 5 20.39 -12.98 -12.79
CA PRO A 5 19.29 -13.81 -12.31
C PRO A 5 18.09 -12.89 -12.05
N MET A 6 16.96 -13.19 -12.63
CA MET A 6 15.76 -12.36 -12.69
C MET A 6 15.07 -12.17 -11.34
N LYS A 7 15.80 -12.16 -10.20
CA LYS A 7 15.20 -11.96 -8.89
C LYS A 7 16.21 -11.54 -7.82
N GLU A 8 16.95 -10.48 -8.09
CA GLU A 8 17.39 -9.69 -6.96
C GLU A 8 16.24 -8.74 -6.61
N PHE A 9 15.44 -9.13 -5.64
CA PHE A 9 14.51 -8.21 -5.02
C PHE A 9 15.33 -7.08 -4.42
N GLU A 10 14.97 -5.83 -4.71
CA GLU A 10 15.56 -4.72 -4.00
C GLU A 10 15.35 -4.94 -2.50
N SER A 11 16.36 -4.63 -1.69
CA SER A 11 16.22 -4.79 -0.24
C SER A 11 15.18 -3.83 0.30
N PRO A 12 14.45 -4.20 1.36
CA PRO A 12 13.52 -3.28 2.03
C PRO A 12 14.20 -1.96 2.44
N GLU A 13 15.42 -2.01 2.91
CA GLU A 13 16.18 -0.83 3.32
C GLU A 13 16.43 0.12 2.15
N LYS A 14 16.77 -0.41 0.99
CA LYS A 14 16.99 0.37 -0.23
C LYS A 14 15.69 1.02 -0.70
N LEU A 15 14.59 0.29 -0.70
CA LEU A 15 13.28 0.84 -1.04
C LEU A 15 12.83 1.90 -0.04
N TYR A 16 13.09 1.70 1.24
CA TYR A 16 12.81 2.72 2.25
C TYR A 16 13.61 4.01 1.98
N ASP A 17 14.90 3.89 1.65
CA ASP A 17 15.74 5.05 1.31
C ASP A 17 15.20 5.77 0.06
N GLU A 18 14.73 5.04 -0.94
CA GLU A 18 14.07 5.61 -2.13
C GLU A 18 12.79 6.35 -1.76
N LEU A 19 11.99 5.80 -0.86
CA LEU A 19 10.78 6.45 -0.35
C LEU A 19 11.09 7.78 0.30
N ILE A 20 12.05 7.81 1.21
CA ILE A 20 12.44 9.02 1.93
C ILE A 20 13.03 10.05 0.96
N ALA A 21 13.86 9.63 0.01
CA ALA A 21 14.40 10.53 -1.02
C ALA A 21 13.28 11.16 -1.85
N SER A 22 12.27 10.38 -2.22
CA SER A 22 11.12 10.87 -2.98
C SER A 22 10.29 11.88 -2.18
N VAL A 23 10.02 11.61 -0.91
CA VAL A 23 9.29 12.53 -0.02
C VAL A 23 10.05 13.86 0.13
N ARG A 24 11.34 13.80 0.33
CA ARG A 24 12.17 14.99 0.53
C ARG A 24 12.30 15.87 -0.72
N LYS A 25 12.06 15.33 -1.93
CA LYS A 25 12.04 16.11 -3.15
C LYS A 25 10.94 17.19 -3.17
N TYR A 26 9.74 16.82 -2.73
CA TYR A 26 8.62 17.78 -2.72
C TYR A 26 8.34 18.37 -1.34
N HIS A 27 8.88 17.78 -0.28
CA HIS A 27 8.69 18.25 1.08
C HIS A 27 10.00 18.15 1.88
N PRO A 28 10.99 19.03 1.61
CA PRO A 28 12.33 18.91 2.19
C PRO A 28 12.38 18.99 3.71
N SER A 29 11.42 19.68 4.32
CA SER A 29 11.35 19.93 5.78
C SER A 29 10.40 19.00 6.53
N THR A 30 9.82 18.00 5.84
CA THR A 30 8.91 17.03 6.48
C THR A 30 9.60 16.25 7.58
N ASP A 31 8.95 16.17 8.73
CA ASP A 31 9.31 15.22 9.77
C ASP A 31 8.96 13.80 9.29
N ILE A 32 9.97 12.99 9.04
CA ILE A 32 9.82 11.63 8.55
C ILE A 32 9.61 10.60 9.67
N SER A 33 9.56 11.02 10.93
CA SER A 33 9.49 10.10 12.08
C SER A 33 8.25 9.20 12.02
N LEU A 34 7.11 9.71 11.56
CA LEU A 34 5.88 8.95 11.44
C LEU A 34 5.99 7.90 10.31
N ILE A 35 6.62 8.25 9.20
CA ILE A 35 6.88 7.34 8.07
C ILE A 35 7.82 6.23 8.52
N GLU A 36 8.90 6.58 9.23
CA GLU A 36 9.85 5.61 9.77
C GLU A 36 9.19 4.65 10.75
N LYS A 37 8.36 5.16 11.64
CA LYS A 37 7.58 4.33 12.58
C LYS A 37 6.65 3.38 11.84
N ALA A 38 5.94 3.85 10.82
CA ALA A 38 5.06 3.03 10.01
C ALA A 38 5.82 1.92 9.27
N TYR A 39 6.98 2.23 8.72
CA TYR A 39 7.85 1.24 8.10
C TYR A 39 8.26 0.15 9.07
N HIS A 40 8.71 0.53 10.27
CA HIS A 40 9.11 -0.45 11.29
C HIS A 40 7.95 -1.32 11.76
N VAL A 41 6.79 -0.73 11.98
CA VAL A 41 5.58 -1.46 12.38
C VAL A 41 5.14 -2.45 11.29
N ALA A 42 5.10 -2.02 10.03
CA ALA A 42 4.73 -2.88 8.92
C ALA A 42 5.74 -4.01 8.72
N ARG A 43 7.03 -3.70 8.80
CA ARG A 43 8.10 -4.69 8.69
C ARG A 43 7.98 -5.76 9.78
N ASP A 44 7.83 -5.34 11.03
CA ASP A 44 7.77 -6.25 12.17
C ASP A 44 6.48 -7.07 12.17
N ALA A 45 5.36 -6.48 11.75
CA ALA A 45 4.08 -7.18 11.62
C ALA A 45 4.12 -8.29 10.57
N HIS A 46 4.90 -8.13 9.52
CA HIS A 46 5.07 -9.10 8.44
C HIS A 46 6.35 -9.94 8.54
N GLU A 47 7.07 -9.83 9.66
CA GLU A 47 8.33 -10.56 9.85
C GLU A 47 8.12 -12.08 9.72
N GLY A 48 9.02 -12.71 8.96
CA GLY A 48 8.94 -14.13 8.68
C GLY A 48 7.92 -14.54 7.63
N GLN A 49 7.13 -13.62 7.12
CA GLN A 49 6.19 -13.88 6.03
C GLN A 49 6.83 -13.54 4.68
N ALA A 50 6.62 -14.42 3.72
CA ALA A 50 7.03 -14.21 2.35
C ALA A 50 5.86 -14.48 1.40
N ARG A 51 5.81 -13.76 0.28
CA ARG A 51 4.87 -14.05 -0.80
C ARG A 51 5.25 -15.37 -1.48
N LYS A 52 4.34 -15.93 -2.28
CA LYS A 52 4.60 -17.17 -3.04
C LYS A 52 5.85 -17.08 -3.91
N SER A 53 6.25 -15.88 -4.32
CA SER A 53 7.47 -15.60 -5.07
C SER A 53 8.76 -15.64 -4.22
N GLY A 54 8.65 -15.78 -2.90
CA GLY A 54 9.77 -15.67 -1.95
C GLY A 54 10.10 -14.25 -1.52
N GLU A 55 9.42 -13.25 -2.09
CA GLU A 55 9.61 -11.83 -1.78
C GLU A 55 9.06 -11.49 -0.39
N PRO A 56 9.81 -10.74 0.45
CA PRO A 56 9.27 -10.29 1.75
C PRO A 56 8.01 -9.44 1.58
N TYR A 57 7.04 -9.62 2.47
CA TYR A 57 5.76 -8.91 2.41
C TYR A 57 5.90 -7.39 2.45
N ILE A 58 6.91 -6.87 3.15
CA ILE A 58 7.14 -5.42 3.29
C ILE A 58 7.44 -4.71 1.95
N ILE A 59 7.91 -5.44 0.95
CA ILE A 59 8.25 -4.88 -0.37
C ILE A 59 7.03 -4.23 -1.03
N HIS A 60 5.88 -4.89 -1.01
CA HIS A 60 4.67 -4.36 -1.61
C HIS A 60 4.20 -3.04 -0.98
N PRO A 61 4.00 -2.95 0.35
CA PRO A 61 3.64 -1.66 0.96
C PRO A 61 4.67 -0.56 0.72
N LEU A 62 5.96 -0.87 0.69
CA LEU A 62 7.00 0.11 0.35
C LEU A 62 6.84 0.62 -1.09
N CYS A 63 6.58 -0.25 -2.05
CA CYS A 63 6.35 0.15 -3.45
C CYS A 63 5.08 0.98 -3.58
N VAL A 64 4.01 0.63 -2.88
CA VAL A 64 2.78 1.45 -2.82
C VAL A 64 3.08 2.85 -2.28
N ALA A 65 3.81 2.94 -1.18
CA ALA A 65 4.20 4.22 -0.58
C ALA A 65 5.07 5.06 -1.53
N ILE A 66 5.98 4.44 -2.26
CA ILE A 66 6.81 5.13 -3.28
C ILE A 66 5.94 5.72 -4.39
N ILE A 67 4.96 4.96 -4.88
CA ILE A 67 4.00 5.47 -5.89
C ILE A 67 3.26 6.69 -5.35
N LEU A 68 2.77 6.63 -4.10
CA LEU A 68 2.09 7.75 -3.47
C LEU A 68 3.01 8.97 -3.29
N ALA A 69 4.28 8.75 -2.96
CA ALA A 69 5.28 9.81 -2.85
C ALA A 69 5.60 10.43 -4.22
N GLU A 70 5.64 9.65 -5.28
CA GLU A 70 5.81 10.16 -6.66
C GLU A 70 4.63 11.04 -7.08
N LEU A 71 3.44 10.80 -6.55
CA LEU A 71 2.26 11.65 -6.73
C LEU A 71 2.25 12.88 -5.80
N GLU A 72 3.29 13.05 -4.99
CA GLU A 72 3.46 14.19 -4.08
C GLU A 72 2.35 14.31 -3.03
N LEU A 73 1.89 13.17 -2.51
CA LEU A 73 0.82 13.13 -1.52
C LEU A 73 1.34 13.40 -0.10
N ASP A 74 0.42 13.72 0.79
CA ASP A 74 0.73 14.06 2.18
C ASP A 74 1.26 12.85 2.97
N LYS A 75 1.92 13.16 4.08
CA LYS A 75 2.55 12.19 4.98
C LYS A 75 1.56 11.13 5.47
N GLU A 76 0.37 11.53 5.84
CA GLU A 76 -0.69 10.65 6.35
C GLU A 76 -1.11 9.61 5.31
N THR A 77 -1.18 10.00 4.04
CA THR A 77 -1.48 9.09 2.93
C THR A 77 -0.37 8.07 2.73
N ILE A 78 0.88 8.49 2.79
CA ILE A 78 2.05 7.61 2.66
C ILE A 78 2.08 6.61 3.81
N VAL A 79 1.86 7.07 5.03
CA VAL A 79 1.79 6.21 6.23
C VAL A 79 0.65 5.19 6.10
N ALA A 80 -0.52 5.62 5.66
CA ALA A 80 -1.65 4.71 5.41
C ALA A 80 -1.32 3.67 4.32
N GLY A 81 -0.60 4.07 3.29
CA GLY A 81 -0.11 3.13 2.25
C GLY A 81 0.82 2.06 2.82
N LEU A 82 1.71 2.43 3.73
CA LEU A 82 2.59 1.47 4.40
C LEU A 82 1.82 0.50 5.32
N LEU A 83 0.73 0.94 5.92
CA LEU A 83 -0.01 0.21 6.95
C LEU A 83 -1.26 -0.51 6.41
N HIS A 84 -1.65 -0.29 5.16
CA HIS A 84 -2.97 -0.74 4.68
C HIS A 84 -3.18 -2.26 4.78
N ASP A 85 -2.13 -3.07 4.62
CA ASP A 85 -2.23 -4.52 4.74
C ASP A 85 -2.04 -5.03 6.19
N VAL A 86 -1.54 -4.19 7.09
CA VAL A 86 -1.22 -4.62 8.46
C VAL A 86 -2.48 -5.06 9.22
N VAL A 87 -3.56 -4.31 9.10
CA VAL A 87 -4.84 -4.64 9.75
C VAL A 87 -5.47 -5.89 9.13
N GLU A 88 -5.38 -6.05 7.82
CA GLU A 88 -5.95 -7.20 7.11
C GLU A 88 -5.19 -8.49 7.38
N ASP A 89 -3.86 -8.43 7.46
CA ASP A 89 -2.97 -9.59 7.43
C ASP A 89 -2.38 -9.93 8.80
N THR A 90 -2.59 -9.10 9.81
CA THR A 90 -2.00 -9.28 11.13
C THR A 90 -3.03 -9.06 12.25
N VAL A 91 -2.58 -9.19 13.50
CA VAL A 91 -3.42 -8.99 14.69
C VAL A 91 -3.59 -7.53 15.10
N MET A 92 -2.94 -6.59 14.40
CA MET A 92 -3.06 -5.17 14.71
C MET A 92 -4.45 -4.65 14.34
N THR A 93 -5.07 -3.90 15.24
CA THR A 93 -6.43 -3.36 15.10
C THR A 93 -6.42 -1.90 14.62
N ASP A 94 -7.55 -1.43 14.09
CA ASP A 94 -7.74 -0.01 13.74
C ASP A 94 -7.54 0.90 14.95
N GLU A 95 -7.95 0.49 16.13
CA GLU A 95 -7.75 1.23 17.38
C GLU A 95 -6.27 1.41 17.71
N GLN A 96 -5.48 0.37 17.49
CA GLN A 96 -4.02 0.45 17.68
C GLN A 96 -3.37 1.39 16.66
N ILE A 97 -3.82 1.37 15.42
CA ILE A 97 -3.37 2.32 14.39
C ILE A 97 -3.71 3.75 14.82
N ALA A 98 -4.93 4.00 15.28
CA ALA A 98 -5.35 5.33 15.74
C ALA A 98 -4.51 5.83 16.91
N GLN A 99 -4.19 4.96 17.88
CA GLN A 99 -3.35 5.31 19.01
C GLN A 99 -1.92 5.67 18.61
N GLU A 100 -1.34 4.93 17.68
CA GLU A 100 0.08 5.08 17.33
C GLU A 100 0.33 6.09 16.21
N PHE A 101 -0.63 6.25 15.27
CA PHE A 101 -0.45 7.06 14.07
C PHE A 101 -1.46 8.19 13.93
N GLY A 102 -2.46 8.25 14.79
CA GLY A 102 -3.52 9.26 14.78
C GLY A 102 -4.77 8.80 14.04
N ASP A 103 -5.86 9.52 14.29
CA ASP A 103 -7.19 9.18 13.77
C ASP A 103 -7.27 9.29 12.25
N GLU A 104 -6.57 10.27 11.66
CA GLU A 104 -6.56 10.49 10.22
C GLU A 104 -5.98 9.27 9.47
N VAL A 105 -4.85 8.76 9.92
CA VAL A 105 -4.24 7.55 9.35
C VAL A 105 -5.16 6.35 9.52
N ALA A 106 -5.75 6.18 10.70
CA ALA A 106 -6.67 5.07 10.98
C ALA A 106 -7.90 5.12 10.07
N LEU A 107 -8.47 6.29 9.84
CA LEU A 107 -9.60 6.47 8.92
C LEU A 107 -9.24 6.12 7.47
N LEU A 108 -8.05 6.49 7.02
CA LEU A 108 -7.57 6.16 5.68
C LEU A 108 -7.37 4.65 5.53
N VAL A 109 -6.74 4.00 6.49
CA VAL A 109 -6.52 2.54 6.49
C VAL A 109 -7.86 1.79 6.49
N ASP A 110 -8.79 2.18 7.35
CA ASP A 110 -10.12 1.59 7.41
C ASP A 110 -10.88 1.76 6.08
N GLY A 111 -10.81 2.95 5.49
CA GLY A 111 -11.42 3.21 4.19
C GLY A 111 -10.87 2.34 3.08
N VAL A 112 -9.56 2.15 3.02
CA VAL A 112 -8.91 1.26 2.05
C VAL A 112 -9.36 -0.18 2.24
N THR A 113 -9.43 -0.65 3.49
CA THR A 113 -9.88 -1.99 3.83
C THR A 113 -11.33 -2.22 3.37
N LYS A 114 -12.23 -1.31 3.69
CA LYS A 114 -13.64 -1.38 3.27
C LYS A 114 -13.79 -1.37 1.75
N LEU A 115 -13.00 -0.55 1.06
CA LEU A 115 -13.01 -0.50 -0.39
C LEU A 115 -12.51 -1.82 -1.00
N GLY A 116 -11.53 -2.46 -0.37
CA GLY A 116 -10.99 -3.77 -0.77
C GLY A 116 -11.98 -4.92 -0.59
N GLN A 117 -13.00 -4.75 0.25
CA GLN A 117 -14.05 -5.75 0.51
C GLN A 117 -15.20 -5.70 -0.50
N LEU A 118 -15.15 -4.81 -1.51
CA LEU A 118 -16.17 -4.75 -2.53
C LEU A 118 -16.22 -6.06 -3.32
N SER A 119 -17.44 -6.54 -3.58
CA SER A 119 -17.66 -7.75 -4.36
C SER A 119 -17.31 -7.51 -5.84
N TYR A 120 -16.55 -8.44 -6.42
CA TYR A 120 -16.17 -8.42 -7.84
C TYR A 120 -16.94 -9.44 -8.66
N ASP A 121 -18.18 -9.75 -8.30
CA ASP A 121 -19.04 -10.60 -9.13
C ASP A 121 -19.48 -9.80 -10.37
N ALA A 122 -18.73 -9.95 -11.46
CA ALA A 122 -18.91 -9.17 -12.69
C ALA A 122 -20.22 -9.47 -13.42
N ASP A 123 -20.88 -10.57 -13.10
CA ASP A 123 -22.10 -11.03 -13.83
C ASP A 123 -23.38 -10.42 -13.26
N LYS A 124 -23.29 -9.67 -12.16
CA LYS A 124 -24.48 -9.06 -11.53
C LYS A 124 -24.43 -7.54 -11.61
N VAL A 125 -25.26 -6.96 -12.43
CA VAL A 125 -25.39 -5.50 -12.61
C VAL A 125 -25.69 -4.80 -11.28
N GLU A 126 -26.51 -5.39 -10.43
CA GLU A 126 -26.86 -4.86 -9.11
C GLU A 126 -25.64 -4.78 -8.19
N VAL A 127 -24.76 -5.78 -8.22
CA VAL A 127 -23.50 -5.79 -7.45
C VAL A 127 -22.57 -4.69 -7.96
N GLN A 128 -22.46 -4.50 -9.27
CA GLN A 128 -21.65 -3.43 -9.87
C GLN A 128 -22.18 -2.04 -9.50
N ALA A 129 -23.49 -1.83 -9.54
CA ALA A 129 -24.11 -0.58 -9.13
C ALA A 129 -23.85 -0.28 -7.66
N GLU A 130 -23.97 -1.27 -6.78
CA GLU A 130 -23.67 -1.11 -5.35
C GLU A 130 -22.19 -0.84 -5.10
N ASN A 131 -21.29 -1.49 -5.85
CA ASN A 131 -19.86 -1.22 -5.75
C ASN A 131 -19.52 0.21 -6.17
N LEU A 132 -20.08 0.72 -7.26
CA LEU A 132 -19.93 2.10 -7.71
C LEU A 132 -20.44 3.08 -6.66
N ARG A 133 -21.60 2.82 -6.08
CA ARG A 133 -22.16 3.65 -5.01
C ARG A 133 -21.21 3.72 -3.82
N LYS A 134 -20.66 2.60 -3.36
CA LYS A 134 -19.69 2.54 -2.27
C LYS A 134 -18.40 3.28 -2.60
N MET A 135 -17.90 3.16 -3.83
CA MET A 135 -16.75 3.92 -4.31
C MET A 135 -17.01 5.43 -4.25
N PHE A 136 -18.14 5.89 -4.75
CA PHE A 136 -18.51 7.31 -4.72
C PHE A 136 -18.64 7.84 -3.29
N LEU A 137 -19.22 7.05 -2.38
CA LEU A 137 -19.32 7.42 -0.96
C LEU A 137 -17.93 7.51 -0.31
N ALA A 138 -17.03 6.57 -0.62
CA ALA A 138 -15.65 6.62 -0.14
C ALA A 138 -14.92 7.86 -0.67
N MET A 139 -15.07 8.18 -1.96
CA MET A 139 -14.49 9.38 -2.58
C MET A 139 -15.02 10.67 -1.96
N ALA A 140 -16.31 10.70 -1.64
CA ALA A 140 -16.94 11.87 -1.00
C ALA A 140 -16.38 12.09 0.41
N LYS A 141 -15.99 11.04 1.12
CA LYS A 141 -15.36 11.15 2.43
C LYS A 141 -13.91 11.58 2.33
N ASP A 142 -13.11 10.88 1.54
CA ASP A 142 -11.70 11.19 1.33
C ASP A 142 -11.17 10.50 0.07
N ILE A 143 -10.81 11.29 -0.92
CA ILE A 143 -10.28 10.76 -2.18
C ILE A 143 -8.95 10.02 -2.00
N ARG A 144 -8.20 10.30 -0.94
CA ARG A 144 -6.93 9.65 -0.66
C ARG A 144 -7.08 8.13 -0.51
N VAL A 145 -8.22 7.66 -0.02
CA VAL A 145 -8.56 6.23 0.06
C VAL A 145 -8.50 5.56 -1.33
N ILE A 146 -9.09 6.22 -2.33
CA ILE A 146 -9.06 5.73 -3.72
C ILE A 146 -7.64 5.77 -4.27
N LEU A 147 -6.87 6.81 -4.00
CA LEU A 147 -5.49 6.93 -4.47
C LEU A 147 -4.61 5.82 -3.90
N ILE A 148 -4.76 5.49 -2.63
CA ILE A 148 -4.05 4.38 -2.00
C ILE A 148 -4.43 3.05 -2.68
N LYS A 149 -5.72 2.83 -2.90
CA LYS A 149 -6.19 1.59 -3.54
C LYS A 149 -5.71 1.46 -4.98
N LEU A 150 -5.69 2.56 -5.72
CA LEU A 150 -5.16 2.58 -7.09
C LEU A 150 -3.65 2.28 -7.11
N ALA A 151 -2.88 2.85 -6.20
CA ALA A 151 -1.45 2.57 -6.07
C ALA A 151 -1.19 1.09 -5.73
N ASP A 152 -1.98 0.52 -4.83
CA ASP A 152 -1.95 -0.89 -4.49
C ASP A 152 -2.19 -1.77 -5.73
N ARG A 153 -3.24 -1.50 -6.48
CA ARG A 153 -3.59 -2.22 -7.70
C ARG A 153 -2.55 -2.03 -8.80
N LEU A 154 -2.02 -0.83 -8.95
CA LEU A 154 -0.98 -0.55 -9.95
C LEU A 154 0.27 -1.39 -9.68
N HIS A 155 0.73 -1.44 -8.45
CA HIS A 155 1.90 -2.25 -8.10
C HIS A 155 1.65 -3.75 -8.35
N LEU A 156 0.48 -4.27 -7.99
CA LEU A 156 0.10 -5.67 -8.28
C LEU A 156 0.08 -5.96 -9.79
N SER A 157 -0.41 -5.02 -10.60
CA SER A 157 -0.41 -5.14 -12.06
C SER A 157 1.00 -5.17 -12.64
N LEU A 158 1.91 -4.34 -12.13
CA LEU A 158 3.31 -4.31 -12.58
C LEU A 158 4.03 -5.62 -12.25
N ILE A 159 3.74 -6.24 -11.10
CA ILE A 159 4.25 -7.57 -10.77
C ILE A 159 3.79 -8.61 -11.79
N HIS A 160 2.53 -8.58 -12.20
CA HIS A 160 1.97 -9.49 -13.20
C HIS A 160 2.58 -9.31 -14.59
N ILE A 161 2.88 -8.08 -14.98
CA ILE A 161 3.49 -7.76 -16.28
C ILE A 161 4.96 -8.20 -16.32
N SER A 162 5.68 -8.08 -15.20
CA SER A 162 7.09 -8.46 -15.10
C SER A 162 7.31 -9.95 -14.91
N GLU A 163 6.29 -10.72 -14.54
CA GLU A 163 6.35 -12.17 -14.56
C GLU A 163 6.16 -12.68 -16.00
N PRO A 164 7.12 -13.48 -16.54
CA PRO A 164 6.88 -14.09 -17.83
C PRO A 164 5.62 -14.96 -17.72
N THR A 165 4.58 -14.52 -18.37
CA THR A 165 3.35 -15.28 -18.51
C THR A 165 3.68 -16.62 -19.11
N ARG A 166 3.63 -17.66 -18.31
CA ARG A 166 3.56 -19.02 -18.83
C ARG A 166 2.18 -19.16 -19.48
N ARG A 167 2.11 -18.73 -20.74
CA ARG A 167 1.00 -19.15 -21.58
C ARG A 167 1.20 -20.62 -21.84
N ARG A 168 0.44 -21.42 -21.21
CA ARG A 168 0.20 -22.77 -21.66
C ARG A 168 -1.10 -22.82 -22.44
#